data_c45eb87015ce31b1a5333bb3f8c6dec4
#
_entry.id   c45eb87015ce31b1a5333bb3f8c6dec4
#
_cell.length_a   1.000
_cell.length_b   1.000
_cell.length_c   1.000
_cell.angle_alpha   90.00
_cell.angle_beta   90.00
_cell.angle_gamma   90.00
#
_symmetry.space_group_name_H-M   'P 1'
#
loop_
_entity.id
_entity.type
_entity.pdbx_description
1 polymer ?
#
loop_
_entity_poly.entity_id
_entity_poly.type
_entity_poly.pdbx_seq_one_letter_code
_entity_poly.pdbx_strand_id
1 'polypeptide(L)'
;MFLMSFQSEITFAQCCCRNQKVLYLLKIQDMIRLKSIVYLFSLLLSATALHAQPLYVGEFNIRNDNAKDAAAGNGWSMRCPVVCDILKVESFDIFGTQEVLHNQLEDMLAALPDYDYIGVGRNDGKTGGEYAAIFYKSDRIKCLSSGHFWLSETPEVVGSKGWDAKYPRICTWGQFKDLRSGKKFWMFNLHMDHRGVEARKQSALLVMERIKMMCGKQPYILLGDFNVDQFNPIYPLMMESGMFVDCHDAAAVRFAPTGSMNYFKTDFKTDSRIDHVLVSDDFDVLDYTVLTYSYWSEEKPSAEALEAIKAGKEGVVVHKQRLPSDHYPIGIHLKL
;
A
#
# COMPACT_ATOMS: atom_id res chain seq x y z
N MET A 1 -89.86 19.84 27.16
CA MET A 1 -88.58 20.56 27.40
C MET A 1 -87.45 19.62 27.77
N PHE A 2 -87.56 18.29 27.52
CA PHE A 2 -86.54 17.28 27.89
C PHE A 2 -85.87 16.62 26.67
N LEU A 3 -86.27 16.83 25.46
CA LEU A 3 -85.74 16.21 24.26
C LEU A 3 -84.68 17.06 23.50
N MET A 4 -84.54 18.35 23.80
CA MET A 4 -83.52 19.22 23.15
C MET A 4 -82.12 19.15 23.85
N SER A 5 -82.04 18.70 25.09
CA SER A 5 -80.74 18.62 25.85
C SER A 5 -79.94 17.44 25.45
N PHE A 6 -80.50 16.30 25.07
CA PHE A 6 -79.77 15.08 24.72
C PHE A 6 -79.09 15.13 23.35
N GLN A 7 -79.64 15.90 22.41
CA GLN A 7 -79.06 15.99 21.05
C GLN A 7 -77.80 16.89 20.99
N SER A 8 -77.74 17.91 21.91
CA SER A 8 -76.54 18.78 22.00
C SER A 8 -75.33 18.10 22.69
N GLU A 9 -75.60 17.22 23.66
CA GLU A 9 -74.50 16.48 24.33
C GLU A 9 -73.88 15.41 23.43
N ILE A 10 -74.69 14.72 22.61
CA ILE A 10 -74.21 13.72 21.65
C ILE A 10 -73.35 14.36 20.54
N THR A 11 -73.74 15.53 20.06
CA THR A 11 -72.99 16.29 19.04
C THR A 11 -71.68 16.83 19.62
N PHE A 12 -71.61 17.27 20.85
CA PHE A 12 -70.43 17.78 21.49
C PHE A 12 -69.43 16.65 21.79
N ALA A 13 -69.91 15.47 22.26
CA ALA A 13 -69.11 14.29 22.49
C ALA A 13 -68.51 13.73 21.16
N GLN A 14 -69.28 13.70 20.08
CA GLN A 14 -68.81 13.31 18.73
C GLN A 14 -67.80 14.28 18.16
N CYS A 15 -67.96 15.59 18.39
CA CYS A 15 -66.99 16.59 17.96
C CYS A 15 -65.66 16.51 18.73
N CYS A 16 -65.70 16.28 20.06
CA CYS A 16 -64.52 16.07 20.88
C CYS A 16 -63.74 14.79 20.51
N CYS A 17 -64.45 13.67 20.24
CA CYS A 17 -63.81 12.43 19.79
C CYS A 17 -63.17 12.58 18.38
N ARG A 18 -63.79 13.35 17.51
CA ARG A 18 -63.27 13.60 16.16
C ARG A 18 -62.01 14.48 16.20
N ASN A 19 -61.95 15.48 17.07
CA ASN A 19 -60.79 16.35 17.25
C ASN A 19 -59.63 15.58 17.91
N GLN A 20 -59.91 14.67 18.90
CA GLN A 20 -58.85 13.82 19.50
C GLN A 20 -58.25 12.84 18.48
N LYS A 21 -59.06 12.23 17.59
CA LYS A 21 -58.57 11.36 16.51
C LYS A 21 -57.70 12.13 15.49
N VAL A 22 -58.08 13.35 15.12
CA VAL A 22 -57.28 14.20 14.24
C VAL A 22 -55.98 14.58 14.87
N LEU A 23 -55.97 14.95 16.16
CA LEU A 23 -54.73 15.29 16.88
C LEU A 23 -53.79 14.07 17.02
N TYR A 24 -54.34 12.87 17.22
CA TYR A 24 -53.60 11.62 17.29
C TYR A 24 -52.97 11.28 15.92
N LEU A 25 -53.70 11.43 14.86
CA LEU A 25 -53.20 11.22 13.49
C LEU A 25 -52.09 12.21 13.10
N LEU A 26 -52.21 13.49 13.47
CA LEU A 26 -51.17 14.49 13.28
C LEU A 26 -49.90 14.14 14.05
N LYS A 27 -50.01 13.73 15.30
CA LYS A 27 -48.83 13.27 16.09
C LYS A 27 -48.16 12.04 15.49
N ILE A 28 -48.90 11.10 14.91
CA ILE A 28 -48.36 9.94 14.24
C ILE A 28 -47.62 10.39 12.94
N GLN A 29 -48.20 11.30 12.18
CA GLN A 29 -47.58 11.84 10.96
C GLN A 29 -46.27 12.58 11.25
N ASP A 30 -46.22 13.38 12.32
CA ASP A 30 -45.02 14.09 12.75
C ASP A 30 -43.96 13.12 13.24
N MET A 31 -44.35 12.05 13.95
CA MET A 31 -43.45 11.00 14.44
C MET A 31 -42.86 10.18 13.27
N ILE A 32 -43.65 9.92 12.22
CA ILE A 32 -43.18 9.25 11.00
C ILE A 32 -42.20 10.15 10.24
N ARG A 33 -42.54 11.45 10.10
CA ARG A 33 -41.65 12.44 9.46
C ARG A 33 -40.32 12.55 10.21
N LEU A 34 -40.35 12.64 11.53
CA LEU A 34 -39.14 12.71 12.34
C LEU A 34 -38.26 11.44 12.22
N LYS A 35 -38.88 10.26 12.25
CA LYS A 35 -38.15 9.00 11.99
C LYS A 35 -37.55 8.95 10.60
N SER A 36 -38.26 9.42 9.57
CA SER A 36 -37.74 9.47 8.18
C SER A 36 -36.55 10.42 8.06
N ILE A 37 -36.60 11.58 8.73
CA ILE A 37 -35.49 12.55 8.76
C ILE A 37 -34.29 11.95 9.49
N VAL A 38 -34.45 11.29 10.62
CA VAL A 38 -33.38 10.61 11.36
C VAL A 38 -32.76 9.48 10.54
N TYR A 39 -33.57 8.70 9.83
CA TYR A 39 -33.08 7.66 8.91
C TYR A 39 -32.28 8.26 7.74
N LEU A 40 -32.76 9.35 7.15
CA LEU A 40 -32.05 10.04 6.05
C LEU A 40 -30.73 10.64 6.53
N PHE A 41 -30.69 11.20 7.74
CA PHE A 41 -29.48 11.75 8.36
C PHE A 41 -28.47 10.62 8.74
N SER A 42 -28.94 9.49 9.21
CA SER A 42 -28.06 8.34 9.51
C SER A 42 -27.47 7.71 8.24
N LEU A 43 -28.24 7.66 7.15
CA LEU A 43 -27.75 7.24 5.82
C LEU A 43 -26.73 8.23 5.22
N LEU A 44 -26.95 9.53 5.39
CA LEU A 44 -25.99 10.56 4.96
C LEU A 44 -24.70 10.52 5.77
N LEU A 45 -24.77 10.33 7.09
CA LEU A 45 -23.60 10.18 7.97
C LEU A 45 -22.81 8.89 7.68
N SER A 46 -23.47 7.78 7.38
CA SER A 46 -22.80 6.54 6.98
C SER A 46 -22.12 6.65 5.60
N ALA A 47 -22.74 7.38 4.65
CA ALA A 47 -22.16 7.63 3.34
C ALA A 47 -20.91 8.54 3.42
N THR A 48 -20.91 9.55 4.29
CA THR A 48 -19.73 10.43 4.48
C THR A 48 -18.58 9.70 5.21
N ALA A 49 -18.88 8.78 6.12
CA ALA A 49 -17.86 7.96 6.78
C ALA A 49 -17.16 6.98 5.81
N LEU A 50 -17.87 6.44 4.83
CA LEU A 50 -17.27 5.59 3.78
C LEU A 50 -16.32 6.36 2.85
N HIS A 51 -16.51 7.67 2.67
CA HIS A 51 -15.67 8.50 1.77
C HIS A 51 -14.37 8.99 2.44
N ALA A 52 -14.21 8.78 3.74
CA ALA A 52 -13.11 9.33 4.52
C ALA A 52 -12.02 8.32 4.89
N GLN A 53 -12.10 7.07 4.41
CA GLN A 53 -11.05 6.09 4.73
C GLN A 53 -9.77 6.39 3.94
N PRO A 54 -8.62 6.53 4.62
CA PRO A 54 -7.34 6.77 3.97
C PRO A 54 -6.98 5.61 3.04
N LEU A 55 -6.13 5.90 2.06
CA LEU A 55 -5.49 4.93 1.19
C LEU A 55 -4.30 4.33 1.94
N TYR A 56 -4.26 3.01 2.13
CA TYR A 56 -3.10 2.33 2.71
C TYR A 56 -2.15 1.89 1.60
N VAL A 57 -1.00 2.54 1.53
CA VAL A 57 0.03 2.32 0.50
C VAL A 57 1.18 1.54 1.09
N GLY A 58 1.65 0.52 0.37
CA GLY A 58 2.83 -0.27 0.73
C GLY A 58 3.98 -0.07 -0.25
N GLU A 59 5.19 -0.22 0.26
CA GLU A 59 6.42 -0.34 -0.52
C GLU A 59 7.23 -1.52 0.02
N PHE A 60 7.72 -2.43 -0.86
CA PHE A 60 8.47 -3.58 -0.42
C PHE A 60 9.40 -4.16 -1.50
N ASN A 61 10.69 -3.93 -1.41
CA ASN A 61 11.68 -4.74 -2.13
C ASN A 61 11.69 -6.15 -1.51
N ILE A 62 11.12 -7.14 -2.22
CA ILE A 62 10.95 -8.51 -1.69
C ILE A 62 12.20 -9.38 -1.84
N ARG A 63 13.27 -8.86 -2.42
CA ARG A 63 14.48 -9.59 -2.80
C ARG A 63 14.23 -10.72 -3.80
N ASN A 64 14.99 -10.76 -4.88
CA ASN A 64 14.85 -11.77 -5.92
C ASN A 64 15.19 -13.17 -5.41
N ASP A 65 14.69 -14.18 -6.09
CA ASP A 65 15.05 -15.58 -5.88
C ASP A 65 16.41 -15.85 -6.52
N ASN A 66 17.41 -16.14 -5.71
CA ASN A 66 18.76 -16.43 -6.19
C ASN A 66 19.47 -17.50 -5.37
N ALA A 67 20.38 -18.22 -6.03
CA ALA A 67 21.09 -19.36 -5.43
C ALA A 67 21.99 -18.97 -4.24
N LYS A 68 22.55 -17.74 -4.21
CA LYS A 68 23.39 -17.28 -3.11
C LYS A 68 22.60 -17.13 -1.82
N ASP A 69 21.43 -16.51 -1.90
CA ASP A 69 20.55 -16.33 -0.74
C ASP A 69 19.96 -17.67 -0.31
N ALA A 70 19.63 -18.57 -1.25
CA ALA A 70 19.19 -19.93 -0.95
C ALA A 70 20.27 -20.72 -0.17
N ALA A 71 21.53 -20.65 -0.58
CA ALA A 71 22.65 -21.28 0.12
C ALA A 71 22.87 -20.71 1.52
N ALA A 72 22.53 -19.43 1.75
CA ALA A 72 22.57 -18.76 3.06
C ALA A 72 21.33 -19.04 3.93
N GLY A 73 20.37 -19.84 3.44
CA GLY A 73 19.11 -20.14 4.12
C GLY A 73 18.06 -19.03 4.02
N ASN A 74 18.22 -18.10 3.08
CA ASN A 74 17.31 -17.01 2.79
C ASN A 74 16.63 -17.19 1.41
N GLY A 75 16.49 -18.45 0.93
CA GLY A 75 15.87 -18.75 -0.35
C GLY A 75 14.39 -18.35 -0.40
N TRP A 76 13.93 -18.08 -1.62
CA TRP A 76 12.54 -17.67 -1.82
C TRP A 76 11.53 -18.66 -1.27
N SER A 77 11.75 -19.96 -1.44
CA SER A 77 10.85 -21.00 -0.92
C SER A 77 10.61 -20.93 0.60
N MET A 78 11.59 -20.42 1.37
CA MET A 78 11.43 -20.20 2.81
C MET A 78 10.77 -18.85 3.11
N ARG A 79 11.06 -17.83 2.31
CA ARG A 79 10.58 -16.46 2.51
C ARG A 79 9.17 -16.23 1.97
N CYS A 80 8.79 -16.92 0.89
CA CYS A 80 7.52 -16.74 0.19
C CYS A 80 6.29 -16.81 1.12
N PRO A 81 6.12 -17.83 1.97
CA PRO A 81 4.98 -17.86 2.89
C PRO A 81 4.94 -16.64 3.80
N VAL A 82 6.09 -16.23 4.33
CA VAL A 82 6.19 -15.10 5.26
C VAL A 82 5.93 -13.77 4.57
N VAL A 83 6.50 -13.54 3.38
CA VAL A 83 6.24 -12.35 2.56
C VAL A 83 4.75 -12.24 2.24
N CYS A 84 4.14 -13.34 1.77
CA CYS A 84 2.71 -13.36 1.45
C CYS A 84 1.84 -13.14 2.68
N ASP A 85 2.19 -13.69 3.84
CA ASP A 85 1.42 -13.49 5.07
C ASP A 85 1.55 -12.06 5.59
N ILE A 86 2.72 -11.42 5.48
CA ILE A 86 2.88 -9.99 5.76
C ILE A 86 1.94 -9.16 4.88
N LEU A 87 1.92 -9.41 3.56
CA LEU A 87 1.07 -8.68 2.62
C LEU A 87 -0.44 -8.89 2.90
N LYS A 88 -0.84 -10.09 3.37
CA LYS A 88 -2.21 -10.35 3.82
C LYS A 88 -2.56 -9.61 5.11
N VAL A 89 -1.65 -9.60 6.09
CA VAL A 89 -1.86 -8.96 7.41
C VAL A 89 -1.94 -7.45 7.25
N GLU A 90 -0.97 -6.86 6.54
CA GLU A 90 -0.97 -5.42 6.25
C GLU A 90 -2.14 -5.03 5.36
N SER A 91 -2.49 -5.89 4.42
CA SER A 91 -3.69 -5.68 3.61
C SER A 91 -3.71 -4.32 2.91
N PHE A 92 -2.57 -3.89 2.36
CA PHE A 92 -2.43 -2.64 1.60
C PHE A 92 -3.50 -2.50 0.54
N ASP A 93 -4.02 -1.30 0.33
CA ASP A 93 -4.95 -1.05 -0.78
C ASP A 93 -4.22 -1.10 -2.14
N ILE A 94 -2.97 -0.61 -2.15
CA ILE A 94 -2.06 -0.62 -3.29
C ILE A 94 -0.61 -0.64 -2.79
N PHE A 95 0.27 -1.41 -3.43
CA PHE A 95 1.68 -1.43 -3.05
C PHE A 95 2.62 -1.68 -4.24
N GLY A 96 3.83 -1.15 -4.15
CA GLY A 96 4.91 -1.40 -5.09
C GLY A 96 5.86 -2.47 -4.57
N THR A 97 6.41 -3.25 -5.48
CA THR A 97 7.43 -4.26 -5.18
C THR A 97 8.60 -4.16 -6.13
N GLN A 98 9.80 -4.49 -5.66
CA GLN A 98 11.01 -4.53 -6.48
C GLN A 98 11.67 -5.91 -6.36
N GLU A 99 12.57 -6.19 -7.32
CA GLU A 99 13.31 -7.44 -7.46
C GLU A 99 12.45 -8.69 -7.72
N VAL A 100 11.18 -8.55 -8.01
CA VAL A 100 10.27 -9.68 -8.24
C VAL A 100 10.63 -10.40 -9.54
N LEU A 101 10.98 -11.68 -9.46
CA LEU A 101 11.09 -12.57 -10.64
C LEU A 101 9.71 -13.15 -10.98
N HIS A 102 9.56 -13.66 -12.20
CA HIS A 102 8.27 -14.17 -12.68
C HIS A 102 7.69 -15.29 -11.80
N ASN A 103 8.53 -16.24 -11.35
CA ASN A 103 8.10 -17.29 -10.42
C ASN A 103 7.63 -16.72 -9.07
N GLN A 104 8.29 -15.68 -8.56
CA GLN A 104 7.86 -15.01 -7.33
C GLN A 104 6.53 -14.28 -7.51
N LEU A 105 6.34 -13.66 -8.68
CA LEU A 105 5.08 -13.02 -9.05
C LEU A 105 3.92 -14.02 -9.06
N GLU A 106 4.12 -15.20 -9.68
CA GLU A 106 3.11 -16.25 -9.73
C GLU A 106 2.75 -16.78 -8.33
N ASP A 107 3.76 -17.01 -7.47
CA ASP A 107 3.55 -17.43 -6.09
C ASP A 107 2.76 -16.38 -5.29
N MET A 108 3.10 -15.09 -5.46
CA MET A 108 2.38 -13.99 -4.81
C MET A 108 0.93 -13.89 -5.28
N LEU A 109 0.66 -13.99 -6.59
CA LEU A 109 -0.69 -13.96 -7.14
C LEU A 109 -1.55 -15.14 -6.65
N ALA A 110 -0.95 -16.32 -6.56
CA ALA A 110 -1.63 -17.49 -5.99
C ALA A 110 -2.00 -17.30 -4.51
N ALA A 111 -1.17 -16.59 -3.76
CA ALA A 111 -1.38 -16.32 -2.34
C ALA A 111 -2.29 -15.12 -2.06
N LEU A 112 -2.43 -14.18 -3.00
CA LEU A 112 -3.13 -12.90 -2.86
C LEU A 112 -4.28 -12.77 -3.90
N PRO A 113 -5.32 -13.61 -3.83
CA PRO A 113 -6.37 -13.68 -4.86
C PRO A 113 -7.20 -12.39 -5.00
N ASP A 114 -7.18 -11.51 -4.01
CA ASP A 114 -7.92 -10.24 -4.02
C ASP A 114 -7.15 -9.11 -4.73
N TYR A 115 -5.91 -9.40 -5.17
CA TYR A 115 -5.05 -8.41 -5.82
C TYR A 115 -4.89 -8.68 -7.30
N ASP A 116 -4.99 -7.61 -8.09
CA ASP A 116 -4.48 -7.54 -9.44
C ASP A 116 -3.11 -6.86 -9.44
N TYR A 117 -2.38 -6.92 -10.54
CA TYR A 117 -1.11 -6.25 -10.69
C TYR A 117 -0.90 -5.63 -12.07
N ILE A 118 0.06 -4.71 -12.15
CA ILE A 118 0.64 -4.19 -13.38
C ILE A 118 2.17 -4.26 -13.29
N GLY A 119 2.82 -4.46 -14.41
CA GLY A 119 4.28 -4.53 -14.54
C GLY A 119 4.72 -5.61 -15.50
N VAL A 120 5.98 -5.53 -15.91
CA VAL A 120 6.63 -6.47 -16.83
C VAL A 120 8.09 -6.71 -16.39
N GLY A 121 8.67 -7.81 -16.82
CA GLY A 121 10.09 -8.09 -16.63
C GLY A 121 10.98 -7.10 -17.39
N ARG A 122 11.96 -6.55 -16.69
CA ARG A 122 12.81 -5.44 -17.23
C ARG A 122 13.70 -5.82 -18.39
N ASN A 123 13.97 -7.13 -18.63
CA ASN A 123 14.88 -7.56 -19.69
C ASN A 123 14.21 -7.63 -21.05
N ASP A 124 12.96 -8.06 -21.11
CA ASP A 124 12.26 -8.35 -22.39
C ASP A 124 10.89 -7.68 -22.52
N GLY A 125 10.47 -6.91 -21.49
CA GLY A 125 9.15 -6.31 -21.46
C GLY A 125 8.01 -7.32 -21.34
N LYS A 126 8.30 -8.54 -20.88
CA LYS A 126 7.35 -9.64 -20.68
C LYS A 126 7.59 -10.30 -19.33
N THR A 127 8.27 -11.46 -19.31
CA THR A 127 8.53 -12.25 -18.10
C THR A 127 10.00 -12.30 -17.69
N GLY A 128 10.89 -11.78 -18.52
CA GLY A 128 12.33 -11.87 -18.32
C GLY A 128 12.87 -10.77 -17.40
N GLY A 129 13.62 -11.18 -16.38
CA GLY A 129 14.24 -10.30 -15.41
C GLY A 129 13.32 -9.86 -14.27
N GLU A 130 13.80 -8.91 -13.48
CA GLU A 130 13.06 -8.40 -12.32
C GLU A 130 11.96 -7.42 -12.75
N TYR A 131 10.84 -7.48 -12.03
CA TYR A 131 9.74 -6.53 -12.13
C TYR A 131 9.90 -5.43 -11.07
N ALA A 132 9.42 -4.25 -11.39
CA ALA A 132 8.97 -3.25 -10.43
C ALA A 132 7.44 -3.25 -10.50
N ALA A 133 6.79 -4.22 -9.86
CA ALA A 133 5.36 -4.44 -10.01
C ALA A 133 4.54 -3.58 -9.04
N ILE A 134 3.34 -3.16 -9.47
CA ILE A 134 2.35 -2.50 -8.61
C ILE A 134 1.17 -3.45 -8.45
N PHE A 135 0.90 -3.85 -7.20
CA PHE A 135 -0.25 -4.66 -6.82
C PHE A 135 -1.34 -3.77 -6.22
N TYR A 136 -2.59 -4.09 -6.48
CA TYR A 136 -3.73 -3.33 -5.94
C TYR A 136 -4.93 -4.22 -5.71
N LYS A 137 -5.71 -3.95 -4.66
CA LYS A 137 -6.98 -4.64 -4.39
C LYS A 137 -8.02 -4.27 -5.43
N SER A 138 -8.52 -5.25 -6.17
CA SER A 138 -9.45 -5.04 -7.28
C SER A 138 -10.83 -4.52 -6.86
N ASP A 139 -11.24 -4.79 -5.61
CA ASP A 139 -12.48 -4.27 -5.02
C ASP A 139 -12.35 -2.82 -4.50
N ARG A 140 -11.13 -2.35 -4.27
CA ARG A 140 -10.81 -1.03 -3.72
C ARG A 140 -10.28 -0.06 -4.77
N ILE A 141 -9.44 -0.53 -5.69
CA ILE A 141 -8.68 0.28 -6.65
C ILE A 141 -8.98 -0.20 -8.07
N LYS A 142 -9.35 0.71 -8.95
CA LYS A 142 -9.49 0.45 -10.38
C LYS A 142 -8.32 1.02 -11.15
N CYS A 143 -7.56 0.18 -11.85
CA CYS A 143 -6.58 0.63 -12.83
C CYS A 143 -7.30 1.19 -14.07
N LEU A 144 -7.00 2.43 -14.44
CA LEU A 144 -7.60 3.13 -15.60
C LEU A 144 -6.70 3.03 -16.83
N SER A 145 -5.39 3.13 -16.61
CA SER A 145 -4.35 2.95 -17.63
C SER A 145 -3.05 2.59 -16.94
N SER A 146 -2.17 1.89 -17.65
CA SER A 146 -0.86 1.49 -17.12
C SER A 146 0.17 1.40 -18.23
N GLY A 147 1.43 1.40 -17.84
CA GLY A 147 2.56 1.21 -18.73
C GLY A 147 3.87 1.17 -17.95
N HIS A 148 4.93 1.25 -18.68
CA HIS A 148 6.28 1.23 -18.14
C HIS A 148 7.24 1.97 -19.09
N PHE A 149 8.39 2.34 -18.58
CA PHE A 149 9.50 2.87 -19.37
C PHE A 149 10.82 2.46 -18.73
N TRP A 150 11.85 2.33 -19.53
CA TRP A 150 13.19 2.00 -19.05
C TRP A 150 13.92 3.26 -18.57
N LEU A 151 14.68 3.12 -17.51
CA LEU A 151 15.51 4.18 -16.95
C LEU A 151 16.82 4.25 -17.76
N SER A 152 16.72 4.84 -18.94
CA SER A 152 17.80 4.96 -19.93
C SER A 152 17.61 6.16 -20.84
N GLU A 153 18.60 6.44 -21.69
CA GLU A 153 18.53 7.47 -22.75
C GLU A 153 17.47 7.14 -23.83
N THR A 154 17.03 5.88 -23.87
CA THR A 154 16.01 5.39 -24.80
C THR A 154 14.88 4.70 -24.03
N PRO A 155 14.05 5.45 -23.30
CA PRO A 155 13.08 4.89 -22.34
C PRO A 155 12.02 3.96 -22.95
N GLU A 156 11.75 4.10 -24.24
CA GLU A 156 10.77 3.28 -24.97
C GLU A 156 11.38 1.99 -25.57
N VAL A 157 12.70 1.83 -25.47
CA VAL A 157 13.39 0.65 -26.01
C VAL A 157 13.44 -0.43 -24.95
N VAL A 158 12.80 -1.55 -25.24
CA VAL A 158 12.69 -2.72 -24.34
C VAL A 158 14.09 -3.22 -23.96
N GLY A 159 14.30 -3.41 -22.65
CA GLY A 159 15.56 -3.92 -22.11
C GLY A 159 16.73 -2.94 -22.23
N SER A 160 16.49 -1.68 -22.57
CA SER A 160 17.56 -0.69 -22.67
C SER A 160 18.22 -0.46 -21.31
N LYS A 161 19.53 -0.25 -21.35
CA LYS A 161 20.36 0.00 -20.18
C LYS A 161 20.98 1.39 -20.33
N GLY A 162 20.65 2.30 -19.41
CA GLY A 162 21.04 3.70 -19.50
C GLY A 162 22.37 4.00 -18.82
N TRP A 163 23.09 4.96 -19.37
CA TRP A 163 24.30 5.58 -18.81
C TRP A 163 25.31 4.52 -18.31
N ASP A 164 25.72 4.62 -17.04
CA ASP A 164 26.63 3.70 -16.38
C ASP A 164 25.94 2.58 -15.60
N ALA A 165 24.64 2.34 -15.83
CA ALA A 165 23.87 1.31 -15.13
C ALA A 165 24.46 -0.09 -15.31
N LYS A 166 24.42 -0.91 -14.24
CA LYS A 166 24.85 -2.30 -14.29
C LYS A 166 23.85 -3.19 -15.05
N TYR A 167 22.54 -2.95 -14.84
CA TYR A 167 21.45 -3.71 -15.41
C TYR A 167 20.38 -2.79 -16.00
N PRO A 168 19.54 -3.28 -16.93
CA PRO A 168 18.33 -2.55 -17.30
C PRO A 168 17.52 -2.21 -16.07
N ARG A 169 16.97 -1.03 -16.00
CA ARG A 169 16.13 -0.55 -14.91
C ARG A 169 14.80 -0.05 -15.49
N ILE A 170 13.73 -0.24 -14.77
CA ILE A 170 12.38 0.02 -15.25
C ILE A 170 11.59 0.82 -14.21
N CYS A 171 10.70 1.67 -14.68
CA CYS A 171 9.64 2.29 -13.90
C CYS A 171 8.29 1.82 -14.44
N THR A 172 7.49 1.19 -13.60
CA THR A 172 6.09 0.85 -13.87
C THR A 172 5.19 1.96 -13.37
N TRP A 173 4.18 2.32 -14.14
CA TRP A 173 3.23 3.35 -13.75
C TRP A 173 1.78 2.93 -14.02
N GLY A 174 0.87 3.46 -13.23
CA GLY A 174 -0.55 3.33 -13.46
C GLY A 174 -1.30 4.60 -13.05
N GLN A 175 -2.40 4.88 -13.77
CA GLN A 175 -3.43 5.80 -13.32
C GLN A 175 -4.54 4.99 -12.67
N PHE A 176 -4.84 5.30 -11.44
CA PHE A 176 -5.79 4.56 -10.62
C PHE A 176 -6.97 5.43 -10.20
N LYS A 177 -8.09 4.77 -9.88
CA LYS A 177 -9.24 5.36 -9.21
C LYS A 177 -9.50 4.62 -7.93
N ASP A 178 -9.50 5.30 -6.82
CA ASP A 178 -10.05 4.81 -5.56
C ASP A 178 -11.58 4.72 -5.68
N LEU A 179 -12.11 3.53 -5.57
CA LEU A 179 -13.55 3.26 -5.73
C LEU A 179 -14.38 3.78 -4.55
N ARG A 180 -13.78 3.97 -3.37
CA ARG A 180 -14.48 4.51 -2.20
C ARG A 180 -14.61 6.03 -2.25
N SER A 181 -13.51 6.73 -2.52
CA SER A 181 -13.51 8.20 -2.61
C SER A 181 -13.92 8.72 -3.99
N GLY A 182 -13.81 7.89 -5.03
CA GLY A 182 -14.00 8.29 -6.43
C GLY A 182 -12.82 9.09 -7.01
N LYS A 183 -11.80 9.41 -6.20
CA LYS A 183 -10.64 10.21 -6.61
C LYS A 183 -9.70 9.41 -7.49
N LYS A 184 -8.98 10.13 -8.35
CA LYS A 184 -7.97 9.55 -9.24
C LYS A 184 -6.59 10.00 -8.81
N PHE A 185 -5.62 9.11 -8.96
CA PHE A 185 -4.21 9.39 -8.70
C PHE A 185 -3.32 8.55 -9.61
N TRP A 186 -2.06 8.95 -9.74
CA TRP A 186 -1.03 8.19 -10.42
C TRP A 186 -0.12 7.52 -9.41
N MET A 187 0.40 6.36 -9.76
CA MET A 187 1.45 5.70 -8.98
C MET A 187 2.55 5.24 -9.92
N PHE A 188 3.78 5.51 -9.51
CA PHE A 188 5.01 5.11 -10.17
C PHE A 188 5.82 4.26 -9.21
N ASN A 189 6.26 3.10 -9.69
CA ASN A 189 7.13 2.20 -8.92
C ASN A 189 8.41 1.96 -9.71
N LEU A 190 9.55 2.17 -9.09
CA LEU A 190 10.86 2.05 -9.74
C LEU A 190 11.85 1.24 -8.90
N HIS A 191 12.89 0.77 -9.58
CA HIS A 191 14.09 0.25 -8.92
C HIS A 191 15.30 0.82 -9.68
N MET A 192 15.99 1.80 -9.08
CA MET A 192 17.18 2.44 -9.69
C MET A 192 18.41 1.56 -9.63
N ASP A 193 19.45 1.89 -10.37
CA ASP A 193 20.68 1.10 -10.43
C ASP A 193 21.51 1.23 -9.13
N HIS A 194 21.96 0.09 -8.60
CA HIS A 194 22.74 0.04 -7.36
C HIS A 194 24.22 0.43 -7.52
N ARG A 195 24.74 0.60 -8.73
CA ARG A 195 26.14 0.94 -9.02
C ARG A 195 26.32 2.23 -9.75
N GLY A 196 25.58 2.43 -10.85
CA GLY A 196 25.73 3.57 -11.73
C GLY A 196 25.31 4.87 -11.05
N VAL A 197 26.26 5.76 -10.78
CA VAL A 197 25.97 7.06 -10.13
C VAL A 197 25.26 7.98 -11.09
N GLU A 198 25.75 8.05 -12.35
CA GLU A 198 25.09 8.86 -13.38
C GLU A 198 23.72 8.27 -13.75
N ALA A 199 23.60 6.94 -13.82
CA ALA A 199 22.35 6.26 -14.07
C ALA A 199 21.27 6.63 -13.02
N ARG A 200 21.62 6.65 -11.72
CA ARG A 200 20.67 7.07 -10.67
C ARG A 200 20.25 8.53 -10.82
N LYS A 201 21.20 9.42 -11.04
CA LYS A 201 20.94 10.86 -11.22
C LYS A 201 20.02 11.12 -12.42
N GLN A 202 20.35 10.53 -13.56
CA GLN A 202 19.58 10.71 -14.78
C GLN A 202 18.22 10.00 -14.71
N SER A 203 18.14 8.85 -14.03
CA SER A 203 16.86 8.18 -13.75
C SER A 203 15.93 9.07 -12.92
N ALA A 204 16.44 9.76 -11.90
CA ALA A 204 15.66 10.70 -11.11
C ALA A 204 15.11 11.85 -11.98
N LEU A 205 15.95 12.46 -12.82
CA LEU A 205 15.54 13.52 -13.74
C LEU A 205 14.48 13.03 -14.75
N LEU A 206 14.71 11.85 -15.36
CA LEU A 206 13.77 11.25 -16.31
C LEU A 206 12.40 10.97 -15.67
N VAL A 207 12.39 10.42 -14.47
CA VAL A 207 11.13 10.11 -13.74
C VAL A 207 10.38 11.39 -13.40
N MET A 208 11.07 12.44 -12.94
CA MET A 208 10.46 13.74 -12.66
C MET A 208 9.84 14.36 -13.93
N GLU A 209 10.55 14.29 -15.06
CA GLU A 209 10.03 14.75 -16.36
C GLU A 209 8.77 13.97 -16.76
N ARG A 210 8.79 12.64 -16.67
CA ARG A 210 7.65 11.77 -17.00
C ARG A 210 6.45 12.06 -16.12
N ILE A 211 6.63 12.19 -14.81
CA ILE A 211 5.57 12.55 -13.88
C ILE A 211 4.94 13.89 -14.26
N LYS A 212 5.76 14.90 -14.52
CA LYS A 212 5.28 16.23 -14.92
C LYS A 212 4.46 16.20 -16.21
N MET A 213 4.91 15.44 -17.21
CA MET A 213 4.20 15.31 -18.50
C MET A 213 2.89 14.51 -18.37
N MET A 214 2.90 13.42 -17.59
CA MET A 214 1.78 12.48 -17.52
C MET A 214 0.69 12.92 -16.55
N CYS A 215 1.08 13.38 -15.37
CA CYS A 215 0.13 13.67 -14.31
C CYS A 215 -0.51 15.06 -14.45
N GLY A 216 0.20 16.03 -15.02
CA GLY A 216 -0.22 17.42 -15.06
C GLY A 216 -0.44 17.96 -13.64
N LYS A 217 -1.71 18.18 -13.27
CA LYS A 217 -2.11 18.62 -11.92
C LYS A 217 -2.78 17.50 -11.09
N GLN A 218 -2.73 16.26 -11.55
CA GLN A 218 -3.35 15.15 -10.82
C GLN A 218 -2.41 14.65 -9.73
N PRO A 219 -2.96 14.19 -8.59
CA PRO A 219 -2.19 13.61 -7.50
C PRO A 219 -1.36 12.41 -7.97
N TYR A 220 -0.14 12.28 -7.41
CA TYR A 220 0.73 11.15 -7.74
C TYR A 220 1.54 10.67 -6.53
N ILE A 221 1.90 9.39 -6.59
CA ILE A 221 2.77 8.66 -5.67
C ILE A 221 3.95 8.14 -6.48
N LEU A 222 5.16 8.42 -6.04
CA LEU A 222 6.38 7.83 -6.56
C LEU A 222 7.03 7.02 -5.43
N LEU A 223 7.22 5.72 -5.65
CA LEU A 223 7.84 4.86 -4.65
C LEU A 223 8.81 3.85 -5.28
N GLY A 224 9.56 3.21 -4.43
CA GLY A 224 10.44 2.11 -4.80
C GLY A 224 11.79 2.14 -4.12
N ASP A 225 12.68 1.24 -4.58
CA ASP A 225 14.09 1.21 -4.22
C ASP A 225 14.89 2.14 -5.14
N PHE A 226 15.25 3.29 -4.60
CA PHE A 226 16.00 4.30 -5.34
C PHE A 226 17.51 4.00 -5.37
N ASN A 227 18.00 3.10 -4.51
CA ASN A 227 19.44 2.92 -4.28
C ASN A 227 20.16 4.25 -3.97
N VAL A 228 19.41 5.21 -3.43
CA VAL A 228 19.78 6.57 -3.05
C VAL A 228 19.17 6.82 -1.69
N ASP A 229 19.99 7.07 -0.69
CA ASP A 229 19.49 7.44 0.61
C ASP A 229 19.37 8.98 0.78
N GLN A 230 18.80 9.43 1.87
CA GLN A 230 18.60 10.86 2.18
C GLN A 230 19.90 11.66 2.32
N PHE A 231 21.05 11.01 2.42
CA PHE A 231 22.37 11.65 2.50
C PHE A 231 23.05 11.78 1.12
N ASN A 232 22.51 11.08 0.11
CA ASN A 232 23.03 11.12 -1.25
C ASN A 232 22.62 12.42 -1.96
N PRO A 233 23.51 13.08 -2.73
CA PRO A 233 23.19 14.35 -3.38
C PRO A 233 22.06 14.30 -4.43
N ILE A 234 21.63 13.11 -4.85
CA ILE A 234 20.48 12.94 -5.74
C ILE A 234 19.16 13.18 -4.98
N TYR A 235 19.11 12.85 -3.68
CA TYR A 235 17.92 13.06 -2.88
C TYR A 235 17.52 14.56 -2.78
N PRO A 236 18.38 15.50 -2.36
CA PRO A 236 18.03 16.91 -2.38
C PRO A 236 17.69 17.44 -3.77
N LEU A 237 18.32 16.94 -4.86
CA LEU A 237 17.96 17.30 -6.24
C LEU A 237 16.47 17.00 -6.52
N MET A 238 15.95 15.89 -6.01
CA MET A 238 14.53 15.55 -6.16
C MET A 238 13.65 16.41 -5.25
N MET A 239 14.02 16.57 -3.98
CA MET A 239 13.20 17.28 -3.00
C MET A 239 13.14 18.80 -3.27
N GLU A 240 14.24 19.42 -3.67
CA GLU A 240 14.33 20.84 -4.03
C GLU A 240 13.59 21.19 -5.34
N SER A 241 13.18 20.17 -6.11
CA SER A 241 12.34 20.39 -7.31
C SER A 241 10.95 20.95 -6.98
N GLY A 242 10.51 20.86 -5.73
CA GLY A 242 9.17 21.24 -5.30
C GLY A 242 8.07 20.33 -5.79
N MET A 243 8.41 19.19 -6.40
CA MET A 243 7.45 18.21 -6.90
C MET A 243 6.98 17.23 -5.83
N PHE A 244 7.79 17.00 -4.80
CA PHE A 244 7.57 15.88 -3.87
C PHE A 244 7.52 16.33 -2.42
N VAL A 245 6.70 15.62 -1.67
CA VAL A 245 6.68 15.55 -0.21
C VAL A 245 7.15 14.15 0.18
N ASP A 246 8.23 14.04 0.97
CA ASP A 246 8.68 12.74 1.50
C ASP A 246 7.74 12.30 2.63
N CYS A 247 7.08 11.17 2.45
CA CYS A 247 6.13 10.63 3.43
C CYS A 247 6.79 10.36 4.79
N HIS A 248 8.08 9.99 4.83
CA HIS A 248 8.80 9.82 6.08
C HIS A 248 8.84 11.12 6.90
N ASP A 249 9.11 12.25 6.26
CA ASP A 249 9.31 13.52 6.95
C ASP A 249 7.98 14.25 7.23
N ALA A 250 6.98 14.06 6.37
CA ALA A 250 5.67 14.70 6.45
C ALA A 250 4.67 13.97 7.36
N ALA A 251 4.94 12.72 7.71
CA ALA A 251 4.00 11.89 8.48
C ALA A 251 3.65 12.51 9.84
N ALA A 252 2.34 12.63 10.13
CA ALA A 252 1.86 13.09 11.43
C ALA A 252 2.26 12.12 12.57
N VAL A 253 2.30 10.82 12.28
CA VAL A 253 2.80 9.77 13.17
C VAL A 253 3.85 8.95 12.43
N ARG A 254 5.00 8.73 13.06
CA ARG A 254 6.09 7.96 12.44
C ARG A 254 6.64 6.89 13.39
N PHE A 255 6.70 5.65 12.89
CA PHE A 255 7.42 4.55 13.53
C PHE A 255 8.46 3.99 12.56
N ALA A 256 9.68 4.51 12.66
CA ALA A 256 10.82 4.13 11.81
C ALA A 256 12.05 3.89 12.71
N PRO A 257 12.13 2.72 13.38
CA PRO A 257 13.20 2.43 14.34
C PRO A 257 14.55 2.21 13.66
N THR A 258 14.55 1.99 12.35
CA THR A 258 15.73 1.77 11.49
C THR A 258 15.43 2.32 10.08
N GLY A 259 16.45 2.41 9.23
CA GLY A 259 16.26 2.61 7.79
C GLY A 259 15.67 1.37 7.10
N SER A 260 15.58 1.41 5.79
CA SER A 260 14.82 0.42 5.03
C SER A 260 15.60 -0.86 4.71
N MET A 261 16.93 -0.83 4.60
CA MET A 261 17.76 -1.99 4.28
C MET A 261 18.31 -2.69 5.55
N ASN A 262 18.33 -4.03 5.54
CA ASN A 262 18.79 -4.84 6.68
C ASN A 262 19.83 -5.92 6.34
N TYR A 263 20.08 -6.21 5.05
CA TYR A 263 21.05 -7.22 4.58
C TYR A 263 20.80 -8.63 5.12
N PHE A 264 19.57 -9.01 5.45
CA PHE A 264 19.22 -10.25 6.16
C PHE A 264 19.86 -10.39 7.55
N LYS A 265 20.27 -9.28 8.18
CA LYS A 265 20.89 -9.27 9.52
C LYS A 265 19.88 -8.77 10.56
N THR A 266 19.55 -9.62 11.51
CA THR A 266 18.57 -9.31 12.57
C THR A 266 19.13 -8.38 13.65
N ASP A 267 20.44 -8.19 13.70
CA ASP A 267 21.19 -7.30 14.61
C ASP A 267 21.72 -6.03 13.92
N PHE A 268 21.30 -5.76 12.68
CA PHE A 268 21.73 -4.59 11.92
C PHE A 268 20.74 -3.42 12.06
N LYS A 269 21.27 -2.24 12.33
CA LYS A 269 20.54 -0.99 12.32
C LYS A 269 21.25 0.03 11.44
N THR A 270 20.50 0.79 10.67
CA THR A 270 20.98 1.91 9.86
C THR A 270 19.99 3.05 9.90
N ASP A 271 20.46 4.27 9.65
CA ASP A 271 19.58 5.42 9.42
C ASP A 271 19.36 5.68 7.91
N SER A 272 20.08 4.95 7.03
CA SER A 272 19.97 5.04 5.57
C SER A 272 18.64 4.47 5.09
N ARG A 273 17.87 5.28 4.37
CA ARG A 273 16.61 4.93 3.73
C ARG A 273 16.82 4.97 2.23
N ILE A 274 16.87 3.83 1.56
CA ILE A 274 16.99 3.75 0.10
C ILE A 274 15.66 3.43 -0.59
N ASP A 275 14.69 2.98 0.20
CA ASP A 275 13.31 2.78 -0.22
C ASP A 275 12.51 4.01 0.21
N HIS A 276 11.93 4.71 -0.77
CA HIS A 276 11.22 5.96 -0.54
C HIS A 276 9.78 5.88 -1.01
N VAL A 277 8.92 6.64 -0.35
CA VAL A 277 7.57 6.96 -0.82
C VAL A 277 7.42 8.46 -0.81
N LEU A 278 7.35 9.02 -2.00
CA LEU A 278 7.24 10.46 -2.29
C LEU A 278 5.87 10.72 -2.90
N VAL A 279 5.20 11.77 -2.47
CA VAL A 279 3.86 12.11 -2.96
C VAL A 279 3.80 13.56 -3.44
N SER A 280 2.79 13.89 -4.28
CA SER A 280 2.45 15.29 -4.54
C SER A 280 1.85 15.93 -3.29
N ASP A 281 1.81 17.26 -3.25
CA ASP A 281 1.26 18.06 -2.14
C ASP A 281 -0.27 17.94 -1.96
N ASP A 282 -0.93 17.17 -2.83
CA ASP A 282 -2.36 16.84 -2.72
C ASP A 282 -2.69 15.85 -1.59
N PHE A 283 -1.66 15.15 -1.04
CA PHE A 283 -1.86 14.13 -0.03
C PHE A 283 -1.52 14.62 1.39
N ASP A 284 -2.43 14.37 2.33
CA ASP A 284 -2.09 14.39 3.76
C ASP A 284 -1.45 13.04 4.13
N VAL A 285 -0.24 13.05 4.68
CA VAL A 285 0.46 11.86 5.16
C VAL A 285 0.11 11.65 6.64
N LEU A 286 -0.71 10.63 6.91
CA LEU A 286 -1.23 10.40 8.26
C LEU A 286 -0.22 9.65 9.14
N ASP A 287 0.43 8.65 8.58
CA ASP A 287 1.48 7.90 9.26
C ASP A 287 2.52 7.36 8.27
N TYR A 288 3.65 6.92 8.84
CA TYR A 288 4.72 6.23 8.13
C TYR A 288 5.33 5.17 9.06
N THR A 289 5.36 3.93 8.61
CA THR A 289 5.89 2.80 9.40
C THR A 289 6.89 1.98 8.62
N VAL A 290 8.09 1.78 9.19
CA VAL A 290 9.00 0.72 8.75
C VAL A 290 8.62 -0.56 9.47
N LEU A 291 8.14 -1.56 8.71
CA LEU A 291 7.56 -2.79 9.22
C LEU A 291 8.67 -3.83 9.47
N THR A 292 9.23 -3.82 10.66
CA THR A 292 10.40 -4.65 11.05
C THR A 292 10.03 -6.09 11.37
N TYR A 293 9.32 -6.76 10.45
CA TYR A 293 8.93 -8.16 10.59
C TYR A 293 10.13 -9.12 10.59
N SER A 294 10.04 -10.14 11.41
CA SER A 294 10.98 -11.26 11.45
C SER A 294 10.21 -12.57 11.69
N TYR A 295 10.83 -13.70 11.38
CA TYR A 295 10.28 -15.02 11.61
C TYR A 295 11.33 -15.98 12.13
N TRP A 296 10.89 -17.12 12.63
CA TRP A 296 11.77 -18.17 13.11
C TRP A 296 11.76 -19.35 12.13
N SER A 297 12.94 -19.79 11.72
CA SER A 297 13.13 -21.02 10.96
C SER A 297 13.77 -22.10 11.83
N GLU A 298 13.40 -23.35 11.59
CA GLU A 298 14.11 -24.48 12.13
C GLU A 298 15.45 -24.66 11.41
N GLU A 299 16.52 -24.79 12.18
CA GLU A 299 17.86 -25.03 11.64
C GLU A 299 18.24 -26.49 11.88
N LYS A 300 19.14 -27.01 11.02
CA LYS A 300 19.78 -28.30 11.31
C LYS A 300 20.53 -28.20 12.64
N PRO A 301 20.35 -29.17 13.56
CA PRO A 301 21.04 -29.13 14.84
C PRO A 301 22.55 -29.01 14.64
N SER A 302 23.21 -28.14 15.42
CA SER A 302 24.66 -28.11 15.50
C SER A 302 25.18 -29.44 16.05
N ALA A 303 26.50 -29.70 15.90
CA ALA A 303 27.10 -30.89 16.47
C ALA A 303 26.86 -31.01 18.00
N GLU A 304 26.86 -29.88 18.72
CA GLU A 304 26.57 -29.82 20.16
C GLU A 304 25.10 -30.11 20.48
N ALA A 305 24.16 -29.58 19.65
CA ALA A 305 22.74 -29.89 19.77
C ALA A 305 22.45 -31.36 19.45
N LEU A 306 23.15 -31.96 18.45
CA LEU A 306 23.06 -33.39 18.13
C LEU A 306 23.54 -34.26 19.29
N GLU A 307 24.62 -33.90 19.97
CA GLU A 307 25.10 -34.62 21.16
C GLU A 307 24.11 -34.50 22.33
N ALA A 308 23.48 -33.34 22.52
CA ALA A 308 22.46 -33.17 23.54
C ALA A 308 21.19 -34.03 23.23
N ILE A 309 20.80 -34.14 21.96
CA ILE A 309 19.71 -35.03 21.54
C ILE A 309 20.08 -36.50 21.77
N LYS A 310 21.30 -36.93 21.41
CA LYS A 310 21.80 -38.28 21.67
C LYS A 310 21.86 -38.60 23.18
N ALA A 311 22.09 -37.59 24.01
CA ALA A 311 22.07 -37.72 25.47
C ALA A 311 20.64 -37.77 26.07
N GLY A 312 19.61 -37.89 25.25
CA GLY A 312 18.19 -38.02 25.69
C GLY A 312 17.56 -36.74 26.20
N LYS A 313 18.12 -35.57 25.84
CA LYS A 313 17.47 -34.28 26.08
C LYS A 313 16.40 -34.11 25.01
N GLU A 314 15.15 -34.34 25.38
CA GLU A 314 13.99 -34.09 24.49
C GLU A 314 13.87 -32.60 24.17
N GLY A 315 13.47 -32.27 22.91
CA GLY A 315 12.98 -30.93 22.54
C GLY A 315 14.06 -29.92 22.12
N VAL A 316 15.30 -30.35 21.77
CA VAL A 316 16.31 -29.42 21.25
C VAL A 316 16.07 -29.15 19.76
N VAL A 317 15.09 -28.30 19.48
CA VAL A 317 14.92 -27.71 18.15
C VAL A 317 15.72 -26.40 18.12
N VAL A 318 16.65 -26.27 17.18
CA VAL A 318 17.41 -25.03 17.01
C VAL A 318 16.63 -24.12 16.08
N HIS A 319 16.27 -22.96 16.57
CA HIS A 319 15.61 -21.93 15.77
C HIS A 319 16.59 -20.79 15.48
N LYS A 320 16.47 -20.22 14.28
CA LYS A 320 17.18 -19.00 13.89
C LYS A 320 16.17 -17.94 13.49
N GLN A 321 16.33 -16.74 14.05
CA GLN A 321 15.57 -15.59 13.62
C GLN A 321 16.02 -15.16 12.22
N ARG A 322 15.08 -14.92 11.34
CA ARG A 322 15.28 -14.54 9.95
C ARG A 322 14.40 -13.37 9.55
N LEU A 323 14.80 -12.71 8.48
CA LEU A 323 14.06 -11.59 7.88
C LEU A 323 13.45 -12.00 6.54
N PRO A 324 12.23 -11.51 6.21
CA PRO A 324 11.50 -11.89 5.00
C PRO A 324 12.16 -11.38 3.72
N SER A 325 12.91 -10.29 3.80
CA SER A 325 13.73 -9.69 2.73
C SER A 325 14.96 -9.04 3.35
N ASP A 326 15.94 -8.65 2.55
CA ASP A 326 17.06 -7.78 2.95
C ASP A 326 16.65 -6.30 3.02
N HIS A 327 15.37 -6.00 2.73
CA HIS A 327 14.71 -4.73 2.98
C HIS A 327 13.52 -4.93 3.92
N TYR A 328 13.15 -3.88 4.66
CA TYR A 328 11.92 -3.83 5.45
C TYR A 328 10.79 -3.21 4.62
N PRO A 329 9.58 -3.77 4.66
CA PRO A 329 8.43 -3.13 4.05
C PRO A 329 8.12 -1.77 4.72
N ILE A 330 7.50 -0.88 3.96
CA ILE A 330 7.03 0.41 4.43
C ILE A 330 5.52 0.47 4.24
N GLY A 331 4.80 0.92 5.27
CA GLY A 331 3.36 1.14 5.26
C GLY A 331 3.02 2.60 5.54
N ILE A 332 2.07 3.18 4.77
CA ILE A 332 1.73 4.60 4.85
C ILE A 332 0.24 4.79 4.62
N HIS A 333 -0.44 5.49 5.52
CA HIS A 333 -1.80 5.94 5.29
C HIS A 333 -1.81 7.35 4.70
N LEU A 334 -2.38 7.46 3.51
CA LEU A 334 -2.52 8.71 2.76
C LEU A 334 -3.99 9.12 2.68
N LYS A 335 -4.25 10.39 2.89
CA LYS A 335 -5.56 10.99 2.63
C LYS A 335 -5.44 11.96 1.48
N LEU A 336 -6.21 11.68 0.41
CA LEU A 336 -6.28 12.51 -0.78
C LEU A 336 -7.50 13.44 -0.71
#